data_e613f5624687cc56a4f33b1885c0f89d
#
_entry.id   e613f5624687cc56a4f33b1885c0f89d
#
_cell.length_a   1.000
_cell.length_b   1.000
_cell.length_c   1.000
_cell.angle_alpha   90.00
_cell.angle_beta   90.00
_cell.angle_gamma   90.00
#
_symmetry.space_group_name_H-M   'P 1'
#
loop_
_entity.id
_entity.type
_entity.pdbx_description
1 polymer ?
#
loop_
_entity_poly.entity_id
_entity_poly.type
_entity_poly.pdbx_seq_one_letter_code
_entity_poly.pdbx_strand_id
1 'polypeptide(L)'
;MNDARALLSLVQAFFQDYLAAQRGLSSNTILAYRDALKLFLSFLASSSGKSPAQLRLEDLKAESVLAFLDEVEQKRRNCTATRNLRLAALRTFFQYMIAEDTIRSGQYQKIVAIPLKRSPRPVMGYLDIGEVQTVLDSIDRNTPAGSRDYAMFSFL
;
A
#
# COMPACT_ATOMS: atom_id res chain seq x y z
N MET A 1 -26.06 -18.82 4.17
CA MET A 1 -25.05 -18.59 3.13
C MET A 1 -23.68 -18.60 3.83
N ASN A 2 -22.71 -19.37 3.33
CA ASN A 2 -21.47 -19.60 4.11
C ASN A 2 -20.61 -18.32 4.10
N ASP A 3 -20.38 -17.68 5.25
CA ASP A 3 -19.65 -16.40 5.42
C ASP A 3 -18.27 -16.38 4.74
N ALA A 4 -17.62 -17.55 4.63
CA ALA A 4 -16.35 -17.67 3.91
C ALA A 4 -16.51 -17.46 2.40
N ARG A 5 -17.59 -17.95 1.79
CA ARG A 5 -17.89 -17.71 0.37
C ARG A 5 -18.25 -16.24 0.14
N ALA A 6 -18.92 -15.61 1.12
CA ALA A 6 -19.25 -14.19 1.06
C ALA A 6 -17.98 -13.32 1.04
N LEU A 7 -16.98 -13.63 1.87
CA LEU A 7 -15.71 -12.89 1.87
C LEU A 7 -15.00 -12.99 0.51
N LEU A 8 -14.90 -14.18 -0.07
CA LEU A 8 -14.26 -14.38 -1.37
C LEU A 8 -14.97 -13.62 -2.50
N SER A 9 -16.30 -13.67 -2.53
CA SER A 9 -17.09 -12.93 -3.51
C SER A 9 -16.91 -11.43 -3.38
N LEU A 10 -16.88 -10.89 -2.15
CA LEU A 10 -16.66 -9.47 -1.89
C LEU A 10 -15.24 -9.03 -2.28
N VAL A 11 -14.23 -9.85 -2.01
CA VAL A 11 -12.85 -9.58 -2.46
C VAL A 11 -12.77 -9.55 -3.98
N GLN A 12 -13.44 -10.49 -4.67
CA GLN A 12 -13.46 -10.52 -6.13
C GLN A 12 -14.16 -9.28 -6.71
N ALA A 13 -15.34 -8.94 -6.22
CA ALA A 13 -16.09 -7.75 -6.64
C ALA A 13 -15.30 -6.46 -6.36
N PHE A 14 -14.61 -6.37 -5.22
CA PHE A 14 -13.73 -5.24 -4.92
C PHE A 14 -12.68 -5.00 -6.01
N PHE A 15 -12.00 -6.05 -6.49
CA PHE A 15 -10.96 -5.88 -7.51
C PHE A 15 -11.53 -5.67 -8.91
N GLN A 16 -12.55 -6.43 -9.30
CA GLN A 16 -13.08 -6.41 -10.67
C GLN A 16 -14.03 -5.24 -10.89
N ASP A 17 -14.99 -5.06 -9.99
CA ASP A 17 -16.05 -4.08 -10.18
C ASP A 17 -15.69 -2.73 -9.59
N TYR A 18 -15.23 -2.69 -8.34
CA TYR A 18 -14.99 -1.43 -7.65
C TYR A 18 -13.67 -0.77 -8.10
N LEU A 19 -12.51 -1.44 -7.99
CA LEU A 19 -11.23 -0.82 -8.32
C LEU A 19 -11.02 -0.64 -9.82
N ALA A 20 -11.33 -1.66 -10.62
CA ALA A 20 -11.08 -1.63 -12.06
C ALA A 20 -12.18 -0.86 -12.80
N ALA A 21 -13.45 -1.27 -12.66
CA ALA A 21 -14.54 -0.71 -13.45
C ALA A 21 -15.03 0.65 -12.92
N GLN A 22 -15.26 0.79 -11.60
CA GLN A 22 -15.84 2.03 -11.07
C GLN A 22 -14.78 3.11 -10.79
N ARG A 23 -13.60 2.75 -10.25
CA ARG A 23 -12.54 3.71 -9.92
C ARG A 23 -11.49 3.90 -11.01
N GLY A 24 -11.43 3.03 -12.02
CA GLY A 24 -10.49 3.15 -13.12
C GLY A 24 -9.01 3.20 -12.68
N LEU A 25 -8.64 2.49 -11.61
CA LEU A 25 -7.28 2.54 -11.09
C LEU A 25 -6.31 1.84 -12.04
N SER A 26 -5.06 2.32 -12.06
CA SER A 26 -4.00 1.69 -12.86
C SER A 26 -3.73 0.25 -12.41
N SER A 27 -3.30 -0.60 -13.36
CA SER A 27 -2.94 -2.00 -13.08
C SER A 27 -1.93 -2.12 -11.94
N ASN A 28 -0.93 -1.22 -11.87
CA ASN A 28 0.09 -1.24 -10.82
C ASN A 28 -0.52 -0.95 -9.44
N THR A 29 -1.48 -0.02 -9.36
CA THR A 29 -2.20 0.27 -8.11
C THR A 29 -3.04 -0.92 -7.66
N ILE A 30 -3.75 -1.56 -8.60
CA ILE A 30 -4.55 -2.76 -8.32
C ILE A 30 -3.66 -3.92 -7.83
N LEU A 31 -2.49 -4.11 -8.45
CA LEU A 31 -1.50 -5.11 -8.02
C LEU A 31 -1.00 -4.83 -6.59
N ALA A 32 -0.67 -3.58 -6.27
CA ALA A 32 -0.22 -3.18 -4.93
C ALA A 32 -1.32 -3.43 -3.87
N TYR A 33 -2.58 -3.15 -4.20
CA TYR A 33 -3.72 -3.41 -3.31
C TYR A 33 -3.96 -4.90 -3.12
N ARG A 34 -3.86 -5.68 -4.21
CA ARG A 34 -3.96 -7.13 -4.16
C ARG A 34 -2.90 -7.73 -3.23
N ASP A 35 -1.66 -7.29 -3.37
CA ASP A 35 -0.56 -7.81 -2.57
C ASP A 35 -0.72 -7.44 -1.08
N ALA A 36 -1.19 -6.23 -0.77
CA ALA A 36 -1.48 -5.82 0.60
C ALA A 36 -2.59 -6.68 1.22
N LEU A 37 -3.71 -6.88 0.50
CA LEU A 37 -4.83 -7.67 0.99
C LEU A 37 -4.48 -9.16 1.11
N LYS A 38 -3.75 -9.72 0.15
CA LYS A 38 -3.25 -11.10 0.19
C LYS A 38 -2.37 -11.34 1.42
N LEU A 39 -1.45 -10.42 1.71
CA LEU A 39 -0.58 -10.51 2.88
C LEU A 39 -1.39 -10.45 4.18
N PHE A 40 -2.35 -9.55 4.27
CA PHE A 40 -3.23 -9.43 5.44
C PHE A 40 -4.05 -10.70 5.66
N LEU A 41 -4.72 -11.23 4.63
CA LEU A 41 -5.52 -12.45 4.74
C LEU A 41 -4.66 -13.68 5.07
N SER A 42 -3.45 -13.76 4.53
CA SER A 42 -2.49 -14.83 4.88
C SER A 42 -2.04 -14.73 6.34
N PHE A 43 -1.75 -13.52 6.83
CA PHE A 43 -1.44 -13.27 8.23
C PHE A 43 -2.60 -13.68 9.14
N LEU A 44 -3.81 -13.26 8.79
CA LEU A 44 -5.01 -13.55 9.56
C LEU A 44 -5.29 -15.06 9.65
N ALA A 45 -5.12 -15.78 8.55
CA ALA A 45 -5.24 -17.24 8.49
C ALA A 45 -4.22 -17.92 9.41
N SER A 46 -2.94 -17.53 9.30
CA SER A 46 -1.86 -18.09 10.12
C SER A 46 -2.06 -17.80 11.62
N SER A 47 -2.45 -16.58 11.99
CA SER A 47 -2.63 -16.19 13.38
C SER A 47 -3.84 -16.84 14.04
N SER A 48 -4.86 -17.20 13.26
CA SER A 48 -6.08 -17.86 13.75
C SER A 48 -6.05 -19.39 13.61
N GLY A 49 -4.98 -19.97 13.07
CA GLY A 49 -4.89 -21.41 12.82
C GLY A 49 -5.88 -21.92 11.77
N LYS A 50 -6.39 -21.02 10.91
CA LYS A 50 -7.35 -21.34 9.84
C LYS A 50 -6.65 -21.38 8.49
N SER A 51 -7.25 -22.08 7.53
CA SER A 51 -6.89 -21.88 6.12
C SER A 51 -7.51 -20.59 5.59
N PRO A 52 -6.94 -19.93 4.56
CA PRO A 52 -7.54 -18.74 3.96
C PRO A 52 -8.98 -18.92 3.50
N ALA A 53 -9.34 -20.13 3.06
CA ALA A 53 -10.70 -20.48 2.65
C ALA A 53 -11.71 -20.59 3.80
N GLN A 54 -11.25 -20.65 5.04
CA GLN A 54 -12.08 -20.72 6.25
C GLN A 54 -12.24 -19.37 6.95
N LEU A 55 -11.57 -18.33 6.44
CA LEU A 55 -11.72 -16.96 6.97
C LEU A 55 -13.15 -16.48 6.76
N ARG A 56 -13.68 -15.80 7.77
CA ARG A 56 -15.03 -15.24 7.77
C ARG A 56 -14.98 -13.71 7.93
N LEU A 57 -16.06 -13.04 7.60
CA LEU A 57 -16.21 -11.60 7.78
C LEU A 57 -16.02 -11.16 9.25
N GLU A 58 -16.38 -12.03 10.20
CA GLU A 58 -16.20 -11.81 11.65
C GLU A 58 -14.73 -11.77 12.09
N ASP A 59 -13.83 -12.38 11.32
CA ASP A 59 -12.40 -12.43 11.61
C ASP A 59 -11.69 -11.08 11.26
N LEU A 60 -12.34 -10.24 10.45
CA LEU A 60 -11.80 -8.96 9.96
C LEU A 60 -11.94 -7.84 11.01
N LYS A 61 -11.12 -7.88 12.06
CA LYS A 61 -11.18 -6.95 13.19
C LYS A 61 -10.08 -5.89 13.14
N ALA A 62 -10.31 -4.75 13.82
CA ALA A 62 -9.30 -3.68 13.91
C ALA A 62 -8.03 -4.16 14.61
N GLU A 63 -8.16 -4.98 15.65
CA GLU A 63 -7.04 -5.58 16.38
C GLU A 63 -6.17 -6.45 15.47
N SER A 64 -6.80 -7.22 14.57
CA SER A 64 -6.09 -8.05 13.60
C SER A 64 -5.33 -7.20 12.57
N VAL A 65 -5.89 -6.07 12.15
CA VAL A 65 -5.18 -5.14 11.25
C VAL A 65 -3.99 -4.49 11.96
N LEU A 66 -4.14 -4.07 13.21
CA LEU A 66 -3.04 -3.51 14.00
C LEU A 66 -1.91 -4.53 14.20
N ALA A 67 -2.24 -5.77 14.58
CA ALA A 67 -1.26 -6.83 14.74
C ALA A 67 -0.54 -7.15 13.40
N PHE A 68 -1.24 -7.13 12.28
CA PHE A 68 -0.64 -7.28 10.96
C PHE A 68 0.34 -6.15 10.63
N LEU A 69 -0.02 -4.90 10.93
CA LEU A 69 0.83 -3.75 10.67
C LEU A 69 2.10 -3.78 11.54
N ASP A 70 2.01 -4.25 12.78
CA ASP A 70 3.15 -4.45 13.67
C ASP A 70 4.06 -5.58 13.16
N GLU A 71 3.49 -6.70 12.68
CA GLU A 71 4.27 -7.77 12.07
C GLU A 71 5.04 -7.30 10.82
N VAL A 72 4.39 -6.49 9.99
CA VAL A 72 5.00 -5.91 8.78
C VAL A 72 6.20 -5.02 9.13
N GLU A 73 6.12 -4.24 10.18
CA GLU A 73 7.24 -3.39 10.64
C GLU A 73 8.33 -4.21 11.31
N GLN A 74 7.97 -5.07 12.26
CA GLN A 74 8.93 -5.78 13.12
C GLN A 74 9.63 -6.92 12.39
N LYS A 75 8.86 -7.85 11.82
CA LYS A 75 9.43 -9.06 11.20
C LYS A 75 9.95 -8.82 9.78
N ARG A 76 9.26 -7.99 9.00
CA ARG A 76 9.65 -7.71 7.61
C ARG A 76 10.53 -6.48 7.46
N ARG A 77 10.83 -5.79 8.56
CA ARG A 77 11.66 -4.57 8.59
C ARG A 77 11.24 -3.52 7.55
N ASN A 78 9.94 -3.42 7.29
CA ASN A 78 9.44 -2.46 6.34
C ASN A 78 9.47 -1.05 6.95
N CYS A 79 9.79 -0.07 6.12
CA CYS A 79 9.73 1.33 6.53
C CYS A 79 8.26 1.78 6.74
N THR A 80 8.10 2.85 7.52
CA THR A 80 6.78 3.45 7.83
C THR A 80 5.98 3.79 6.58
N ALA A 81 6.63 4.21 5.48
CA ALA A 81 5.95 4.49 4.22
C ALA A 81 5.28 3.23 3.64
N THR A 82 5.98 2.09 3.62
CA THR A 82 5.43 0.81 3.14
C THR A 82 4.29 0.32 4.03
N ARG A 83 4.42 0.44 5.37
CA ARG A 83 3.34 0.15 6.31
C ARG A 83 2.10 0.99 6.01
N ASN A 84 2.28 2.29 5.83
CA ASN A 84 1.19 3.23 5.55
C ASN A 84 0.52 2.95 4.20
N LEU A 85 1.29 2.57 3.17
CA LEU A 85 0.75 2.16 1.88
C LEU A 85 -0.17 0.93 2.01
N ARG A 86 0.24 -0.06 2.80
CA ARG A 86 -0.59 -1.24 3.07
C ARG A 86 -1.85 -0.88 3.86
N LEU A 87 -1.72 -0.03 4.87
CA LEU A 87 -2.89 0.46 5.61
C LEU A 87 -3.86 1.21 4.69
N ALA A 88 -3.36 2.05 3.77
CA ALA A 88 -4.20 2.76 2.81
C ALA A 88 -4.99 1.80 1.90
N ALA A 89 -4.35 0.74 1.41
CA ALA A 89 -5.01 -0.30 0.63
C ALA A 89 -6.11 -1.01 1.43
N LEU A 90 -5.82 -1.39 2.69
CA LEU A 90 -6.80 -2.02 3.58
C LEU A 90 -7.96 -1.06 3.89
N ARG A 91 -7.67 0.22 4.18
CA ARG A 91 -8.74 1.21 4.42
C ARG A 91 -9.66 1.36 3.22
N THR A 92 -9.14 1.36 1.99
CA THR A 92 -9.97 1.39 0.78
C THR A 92 -10.85 0.15 0.66
N PHE A 93 -10.31 -1.03 0.97
CA PHE A 93 -11.10 -2.26 0.99
C PHE A 93 -12.21 -2.20 2.05
N PHE A 94 -11.90 -1.77 3.28
CA PHE A 94 -12.90 -1.68 4.34
C PHE A 94 -13.92 -0.56 4.13
N GLN A 95 -13.57 0.52 3.43
CA GLN A 95 -14.55 1.52 2.97
C GLN A 95 -15.55 0.92 1.99
N TYR A 96 -15.09 0.10 1.05
CA TYR A 96 -15.97 -0.67 0.16
C TYR A 96 -16.86 -1.62 0.98
N MET A 97 -16.29 -2.35 1.95
CA MET A 97 -17.03 -3.29 2.80
C MET A 97 -18.13 -2.61 3.63
N ILE A 98 -17.96 -1.36 4.04
CA ILE A 98 -19.00 -0.60 4.77
C ILE A 98 -20.28 -0.45 3.93
N ALA A 99 -20.14 -0.27 2.62
CA ALA A 99 -21.27 -0.15 1.71
C ALA A 99 -21.94 -1.51 1.42
N GLU A 100 -21.15 -2.58 1.31
CA GLU A 100 -21.64 -3.90 0.91
C GLU A 100 -22.18 -4.73 2.09
N ASP A 101 -21.63 -4.55 3.30
CA ASP A 101 -22.01 -5.27 4.51
C ASP A 101 -22.37 -4.29 5.63
N THR A 102 -23.60 -3.81 5.58
CA THR A 102 -24.13 -2.84 6.56
C THR A 102 -24.21 -3.42 7.97
N ILE A 103 -24.37 -4.73 8.13
CA ILE A 103 -24.47 -5.40 9.43
C ILE A 103 -23.19 -5.21 10.25
N ARG A 104 -22.02 -5.30 9.61
CA ARG A 104 -20.71 -5.17 10.26
C ARG A 104 -20.04 -3.81 10.02
N SER A 105 -20.77 -2.83 9.49
CA SER A 105 -20.23 -1.50 9.14
C SER A 105 -19.49 -0.83 10.31
N GLY A 106 -20.00 -0.93 11.55
CA GLY A 106 -19.34 -0.40 12.73
C GLY A 106 -17.98 -1.04 13.04
N GLN A 107 -17.80 -2.33 12.71
CA GLN A 107 -16.52 -3.03 12.81
C GLN A 107 -15.51 -2.48 11.78
N TYR A 108 -15.96 -2.29 10.55
CA TYR A 108 -15.10 -1.79 9.46
C TYR A 108 -14.74 -0.31 9.65
N GLN A 109 -15.64 0.50 10.21
CA GLN A 109 -15.36 1.90 10.55
C GLN A 109 -14.18 2.04 11.52
N LYS A 110 -14.06 1.14 12.52
CA LYS A 110 -12.91 1.12 13.43
C LYS A 110 -11.59 0.88 12.67
N ILE A 111 -11.60 0.05 11.64
CA ILE A 111 -10.41 -0.20 10.81
C ILE A 111 -10.06 1.03 9.95
N VAL A 112 -11.06 1.64 9.34
CA VAL A 112 -10.87 2.86 8.53
C VAL A 112 -10.36 4.03 9.40
N ALA A 113 -10.69 4.07 10.67
CA ALA A 113 -10.24 5.08 11.62
C ALA A 113 -8.77 4.90 12.09
N ILE A 114 -8.12 3.76 11.83
CA ILE A 114 -6.70 3.54 12.23
C ILE A 114 -5.81 4.62 11.60
N PRO A 115 -5.08 5.44 12.37
CA PRO A 115 -4.29 6.53 11.82
C PRO A 115 -3.04 6.05 11.07
N LEU A 116 -2.61 6.83 10.08
CA LEU A 116 -1.31 6.65 9.45
C LEU A 116 -0.21 7.05 10.45
N LYS A 117 0.89 6.29 10.46
CA LYS A 117 2.09 6.63 11.23
C LYS A 117 2.81 7.80 10.58
N ARG A 118 3.28 8.76 11.37
CA ARG A 118 4.15 9.82 10.86
C ARG A 118 5.47 9.21 10.40
N SER A 119 5.87 9.52 9.17
CA SER A 119 7.22 9.20 8.67
C SER A 119 8.06 10.47 8.75
N PRO A 120 9.28 10.42 9.30
CA PRO A 120 10.18 11.54 9.18
C PRO A 120 10.37 11.82 7.68
N ARG A 121 10.20 13.08 7.30
CA ARG A 121 10.56 13.48 5.94
C ARG A 121 12.07 13.38 5.83
N PRO A 122 12.62 12.69 4.82
CA PRO A 122 14.04 12.75 4.58
C PRO A 122 14.41 14.22 4.38
N VAL A 123 15.40 14.68 5.12
CA VAL A 123 16.01 15.99 4.83
C VAL A 123 16.63 15.83 3.46
N MET A 124 16.08 16.53 2.46
CA MET A 124 16.71 16.54 1.15
C MET A 124 18.04 17.29 1.33
N GLY A 125 19.14 16.56 1.15
CA GLY A 125 20.44 17.16 1.01
C GLY A 125 20.44 17.96 -0.30
N TYR A 126 20.67 19.24 -0.21
CA TYR A 126 20.93 20.05 -1.38
C TYR A 126 22.42 19.98 -1.67
N LEU A 127 22.77 19.79 -2.94
CA LEU A 127 24.14 19.96 -3.40
C LEU A 127 24.53 21.43 -3.24
N ASP A 128 25.71 21.69 -2.72
CA ASP A 128 26.26 23.04 -2.76
C ASP A 128 26.73 23.40 -4.18
N ILE A 129 27.01 24.69 -4.43
CA ILE A 129 27.40 25.16 -5.76
C ILE A 129 28.68 24.47 -6.25
N GLY A 130 29.63 24.16 -5.35
CA GLY A 130 30.87 23.46 -5.69
C GLY A 130 30.63 22.01 -6.09
N GLU A 131 29.71 21.31 -5.38
CA GLU A 131 29.29 19.94 -5.71
C GLU A 131 28.57 19.89 -7.06
N VAL A 132 27.67 20.86 -7.33
CA VAL A 132 26.98 20.99 -8.62
C VAL A 132 28.01 21.20 -9.75
N GLN A 133 28.98 22.10 -9.55
CA GLN A 133 30.03 22.35 -10.53
C GLN A 133 30.87 21.08 -10.80
N THR A 134 31.22 20.34 -9.74
CA THR A 134 31.96 19.08 -9.85
C THR A 134 31.20 18.05 -10.68
N VAL A 135 29.89 17.93 -10.48
CA VAL A 135 29.03 17.04 -11.27
C VAL A 135 29.01 17.46 -12.74
N LEU A 136 28.82 18.76 -13.01
CA LEU A 136 28.80 19.30 -14.37
C LEU A 136 30.12 19.07 -15.10
N ASP A 137 31.26 19.28 -14.42
CA ASP A 137 32.59 19.11 -14.99
C ASP A 137 32.94 17.64 -15.24
N SER A 138 32.29 16.70 -14.55
CA SER A 138 32.47 15.27 -14.76
C SER A 138 31.79 14.74 -16.02
N ILE A 139 30.94 15.51 -16.68
CA ILE A 139 30.19 15.08 -17.86
C ILE A 139 31.05 15.20 -19.11
N ASP A 140 31.26 14.08 -19.80
CA ASP A 140 31.98 14.09 -21.10
C ASP A 140 31.13 14.68 -22.22
N ARG A 141 31.36 15.96 -22.52
CA ARG A 141 30.63 16.72 -23.56
C ARG A 141 30.97 16.29 -25.00
N ASN A 142 31.97 15.44 -25.20
CA ASN A 142 32.32 14.98 -26.51
C ASN A 142 31.36 13.90 -27.06
N THR A 143 30.49 13.38 -26.22
CA THR A 143 29.46 12.44 -26.63
C THR A 143 28.10 13.13 -26.80
N PRO A 144 27.23 12.69 -27.73
CA PRO A 144 25.88 13.26 -27.87
C PRO A 144 25.04 13.16 -26.59
N ALA A 145 25.21 12.06 -25.83
CA ALA A 145 24.54 11.85 -24.55
C ALA A 145 25.05 12.86 -23.50
N GLY A 146 26.37 13.02 -23.36
CA GLY A 146 26.93 13.94 -22.39
C GLY A 146 26.63 15.40 -22.72
N SER A 147 26.64 15.82 -24.00
CA SER A 147 26.20 17.17 -24.40
C SER A 147 24.74 17.42 -23.98
N ARG A 148 23.84 16.46 -24.18
CA ARG A 148 22.44 16.56 -23.77
C ARG A 148 22.33 16.64 -22.24
N ASP A 149 23.01 15.75 -21.53
CA ASP A 149 22.94 15.66 -20.06
C ASP A 149 23.51 16.93 -19.41
N TYR A 150 24.63 17.46 -19.92
CA TYR A 150 25.17 18.75 -19.48
C TYR A 150 24.18 19.88 -19.67
N ALA A 151 23.54 19.99 -20.84
CA ALA A 151 22.54 21.00 -21.10
C ALA A 151 21.35 20.89 -20.13
N MET A 152 20.83 19.67 -19.90
CA MET A 152 19.75 19.46 -18.97
C MET A 152 20.09 19.90 -17.54
N PHE A 153 21.24 19.47 -17.02
CA PHE A 153 21.63 19.80 -15.65
C PHE A 153 22.05 21.27 -15.46
N SER A 154 22.44 21.97 -16.53
CA SER A 154 22.78 23.40 -16.46
C SER A 154 21.56 24.30 -16.36
N PHE A 155 20.34 23.78 -16.60
CA PHE A 155 19.08 24.51 -16.49
C PHE A 155 18.34 24.26 -15.16
N LEU A 156 18.83 23.39 -14.28
CA LEU A 156 18.27 23.08 -12.98
C LEU A 156 18.86 23.94 -11.87
#